data_7e9de77c8294d562fb4f134bb09d97cc
#
_entry.id   7e9de77c8294d562fb4f134bb09d97cc
#
_cell.length_a   1.000
_cell.length_b   1.000
_cell.length_c   1.000
_cell.angle_alpha   90.00
_cell.angle_beta   90.00
_cell.angle_gamma   90.00
#
_symmetry.space_group_name_H-M   'P 1'
#
loop_
_entity.id
_entity.type
_entity.pdbx_description
1 polymer ?
#
loop_
_entity_poly.entity_id
_entity_poly.type
_entity_poly.pdbx_seq_one_letter_code
_entity_poly.pdbx_strand_id
1 'polypeptide(L)'
;VKSLSISSSFFSISTSSTPQLTANSIGQHSTAKQSRKEIELAAAKLVEDKQAEDKASILSSDTVKEFLTQYYTKEKLGENNTRIQPYMTESAYSQELTSQNDAMNQVYKDYILDYHFEKADIFVNQTTNQAIAMVSYNVTYVSDLKNANQSKTNQTETRTVNLNYSKLPGKLLVNQVQVWKSGLDDLDKATPKTLEESSSVPSLPNTTTK
;
A
#
# COMPACT_ATOMS: atom_id res chain seq x y z
N VAL A 1 -34.15 5.25 -20.51
CA VAL A 1 -34.25 6.72 -20.56
C VAL A 1 -35.09 7.11 -19.35
N LYS A 2 -34.50 7.54 -18.24
CA LYS A 2 -35.20 8.18 -17.12
C LYS A 2 -34.51 9.51 -16.88
N SER A 3 -35.26 10.56 -17.19
CA SER A 3 -34.96 11.96 -16.99
C SER A 3 -35.09 12.30 -15.49
N LEU A 4 -34.05 12.89 -14.90
CA LEU A 4 -34.07 13.48 -13.57
C LEU A 4 -34.37 14.96 -13.70
N SER A 5 -35.57 15.39 -13.24
CA SER A 5 -35.98 16.78 -13.10
C SER A 5 -35.31 17.39 -11.86
N ILE A 6 -34.61 18.48 -12.05
CA ILE A 6 -34.09 19.33 -10.98
C ILE A 6 -35.13 20.40 -10.68
N SER A 7 -35.75 20.34 -9.50
CA SER A 7 -36.66 21.39 -9.02
C SER A 7 -35.87 22.54 -8.41
N SER A 8 -35.95 23.69 -9.06
CA SER A 8 -35.47 24.97 -8.54
C SER A 8 -36.54 25.57 -7.59
N SER A 9 -36.21 25.59 -6.30
CA SER A 9 -37.03 26.31 -5.32
C SER A 9 -36.64 27.79 -5.29
N PHE A 10 -37.49 28.61 -5.80
CA PHE A 10 -37.39 30.08 -5.65
C PHE A 10 -37.78 30.46 -4.22
N PHE A 11 -36.89 31.10 -3.50
CA PHE A 11 -37.16 31.71 -2.20
C PHE A 11 -37.65 33.13 -2.43
N SER A 12 -38.92 33.35 -2.12
CA SER A 12 -39.54 34.70 -2.16
C SER A 12 -39.14 35.49 -0.91
N ILE A 13 -38.45 36.59 -1.08
CA ILE A 13 -38.14 37.53 -0.02
C ILE A 13 -39.30 38.52 0.10
N SER A 14 -40.04 38.43 1.20
CA SER A 14 -41.02 39.42 1.59
C SER A 14 -40.35 40.64 2.22
N THR A 15 -40.48 41.76 1.60
CA THR A 15 -40.11 43.07 2.15
C THR A 15 -41.26 43.61 2.98
N SER A 16 -41.06 43.83 4.27
CA SER A 16 -41.86 44.81 5.04
C SER A 16 -41.23 45.09 6.37
N SER A 17 -41.21 46.37 6.69
CA SER A 17 -41.04 47.05 7.97
C SER A 17 -39.66 47.58 8.30
N THR A 18 -39.54 48.88 8.11
CA THR A 18 -38.57 49.81 8.69
C THR A 18 -38.85 49.96 10.20
N PRO A 19 -37.90 49.77 11.11
CA PRO A 19 -37.93 50.38 12.43
C PRO A 19 -36.89 51.50 12.53
N GLN A 20 -37.34 52.56 13.15
CA GLN A 20 -36.64 53.78 13.54
C GLN A 20 -35.27 53.55 14.19
N LEU A 21 -34.32 54.40 13.76
CA LEU A 21 -33.01 54.56 14.38
C LEU A 21 -33.17 55.17 15.79
N THR A 22 -32.78 54.39 16.81
CA THR A 22 -32.30 54.92 18.07
C THR A 22 -30.83 54.63 18.18
N ALA A 23 -30.06 55.70 18.30
CA ALA A 23 -28.62 55.67 18.45
C ALA A 23 -28.18 54.97 19.73
N ASN A 24 -27.51 53.82 19.60
CA ASN A 24 -26.56 53.28 20.61
C ASN A 24 -25.33 52.75 19.90
N SER A 25 -24.42 53.66 19.58
CA SER A 25 -23.24 53.40 18.75
C SER A 25 -21.94 53.34 19.58
N ILE A 26 -21.84 52.49 20.56
CA ILE A 26 -20.54 52.28 21.24
C ILE A 26 -20.16 50.76 21.37
N GLY A 27 -21.07 49.81 21.12
CA GLY A 27 -20.77 48.36 21.33
C GLY A 27 -20.42 47.55 20.11
N GLN A 28 -20.63 48.08 18.86
CA GLN A 28 -20.57 47.23 17.67
C GLN A 28 -19.19 47.10 17.00
N HIS A 29 -18.20 47.94 17.34
CA HIS A 29 -16.88 47.85 16.68
C HIS A 29 -15.98 46.77 17.26
N SER A 30 -16.19 46.30 18.47
CA SER A 30 -15.38 45.22 19.08
C SER A 30 -15.83 43.85 18.60
N THR A 31 -17.14 43.63 18.49
CA THR A 31 -17.72 42.35 18.04
C THR A 31 -17.40 42.03 16.60
N ALA A 32 -17.44 43.05 15.70
CA ALA A 32 -17.11 42.88 14.27
C ALA A 32 -15.61 42.57 14.05
N LYS A 33 -14.71 43.14 14.86
CA LYS A 33 -13.28 42.83 14.81
C LYS A 33 -12.97 41.43 15.33
N GLN A 34 -13.67 40.99 16.35
CA GLN A 34 -13.53 39.66 16.94
C GLN A 34 -14.03 38.58 15.96
N SER A 35 -15.20 38.79 15.40
CA SER A 35 -15.76 37.90 14.35
C SER A 35 -14.87 37.78 13.09
N ARG A 36 -14.25 38.88 12.64
CA ARG A 36 -13.30 38.84 11.52
C ARG A 36 -12.05 38.02 11.86
N LYS A 37 -11.49 38.14 13.03
CA LYS A 37 -10.34 37.35 13.49
C LYS A 37 -10.66 35.86 13.57
N GLU A 38 -11.86 35.52 14.04
CA GLU A 38 -12.31 34.12 14.13
C GLU A 38 -12.50 33.50 12.74
N ILE A 39 -13.07 34.28 11.80
CA ILE A 39 -13.21 33.83 10.40
C ILE A 39 -11.84 33.67 9.73
N GLU A 40 -10.91 34.61 9.94
CA GLU A 40 -9.56 34.54 9.38
C GLU A 40 -8.77 33.35 9.97
N LEU A 41 -8.89 33.09 11.24
CA LEU A 41 -8.27 31.94 11.91
C LEU A 41 -8.86 30.62 11.42
N ALA A 42 -10.19 30.55 11.25
CA ALA A 42 -10.86 29.37 10.70
C ALA A 42 -10.48 29.12 9.23
N ALA A 43 -10.37 30.18 8.43
CA ALA A 43 -9.91 30.08 7.04
C ALA A 43 -8.44 29.64 6.95
N ALA A 44 -7.56 30.18 7.78
CA ALA A 44 -6.16 29.78 7.84
C ALA A 44 -6.02 28.29 8.23
N LYS A 45 -6.78 27.84 9.23
CA LYS A 45 -6.80 26.44 9.64
C LYS A 45 -7.32 25.52 8.53
N LEU A 46 -8.36 25.93 7.82
CA LEU A 46 -8.89 25.14 6.69
C LEU A 46 -7.89 24.99 5.54
N VAL A 47 -7.10 26.05 5.27
CA VAL A 47 -6.03 25.99 4.27
C VAL A 47 -4.90 25.08 4.73
N GLU A 48 -4.52 25.13 6.00
CA GLU A 48 -3.49 24.28 6.58
C GLU A 48 -3.92 22.81 6.58
N ASP A 49 -5.14 22.50 7.00
CA ASP A 49 -5.72 21.16 6.99
C ASP A 49 -5.75 20.60 5.55
N LYS A 50 -6.16 21.43 4.57
CA LYS A 50 -6.18 21.02 3.16
C LYS A 50 -4.78 20.77 2.59
N GLN A 51 -3.80 21.61 2.96
CA GLN A 51 -2.41 21.38 2.55
C GLN A 51 -1.82 20.10 3.19
N ALA A 52 -2.20 19.78 4.42
CA ALA A 52 -1.81 18.54 5.09
C ALA A 52 -2.43 17.32 4.39
N GLU A 53 -3.72 17.38 4.03
CA GLU A 53 -4.39 16.34 3.25
C GLU A 53 -3.78 16.15 1.87
N ASP A 54 -3.44 17.23 1.17
CA ASP A 54 -2.78 17.16 -0.14
C ASP A 54 -1.40 16.50 -0.03
N LYS A 55 -0.60 16.85 0.99
CA LYS A 55 0.68 16.19 1.26
C LYS A 55 0.54 14.71 1.62
N ALA A 56 -0.44 14.35 2.45
CA ALA A 56 -0.72 12.97 2.83
C ALA A 56 -1.23 12.12 1.65
N SER A 57 -1.64 12.78 0.56
CA SER A 57 -2.11 12.14 -0.68
C SER A 57 -1.01 11.95 -1.73
N ILE A 58 0.24 12.34 -1.45
CA ILE A 58 1.38 12.19 -2.35
C ILE A 58 2.22 11.02 -1.88
N LEU A 59 2.40 10.03 -2.76
CA LEU A 59 3.24 8.88 -2.44
C LEU A 59 4.70 9.31 -2.31
N SER A 60 5.31 9.03 -1.16
CA SER A 60 6.71 9.32 -0.85
C SER A 60 7.47 8.06 -0.46
N SER A 61 8.79 8.09 -0.55
CA SER A 61 9.64 6.99 -0.07
C SER A 61 9.48 6.74 1.43
N ASP A 62 9.20 7.79 2.20
CA ASP A 62 8.98 7.65 3.65
C ASP A 62 7.68 6.90 3.95
N THR A 63 6.59 7.22 3.23
CA THR A 63 5.31 6.50 3.34
C THR A 63 5.47 5.01 3.01
N VAL A 64 6.23 4.70 1.96
CA VAL A 64 6.52 3.32 1.56
C VAL A 64 7.38 2.61 2.62
N LYS A 65 8.42 3.28 3.11
CA LYS A 65 9.32 2.74 4.13
C LYS A 65 8.60 2.45 5.43
N GLU A 66 7.72 3.33 5.86
CA GLU A 66 6.90 3.15 7.06
C GLU A 66 6.05 1.89 6.96
N PHE A 67 5.33 1.70 5.85
CA PHE A 67 4.57 0.48 5.61
C PHE A 67 5.47 -0.76 5.61
N LEU A 68 6.58 -0.75 4.86
CA LEU A 68 7.49 -1.90 4.76
C LEU A 68 8.10 -2.28 6.11
N THR A 69 8.40 -1.29 6.94
CA THR A 69 8.89 -1.53 8.31
C THR A 69 7.86 -2.32 9.13
N GLN A 70 6.59 -1.93 9.09
CA GLN A 70 5.52 -2.65 9.78
C GLN A 70 5.25 -4.03 9.17
N TYR A 71 5.35 -4.15 7.86
CA TYR A 71 5.08 -5.39 7.13
C TYR A 71 6.16 -6.44 7.36
N TYR A 72 7.44 -6.05 7.33
CA TYR A 72 8.59 -6.94 7.49
C TYR A 72 9.13 -7.02 8.92
N THR A 73 8.47 -6.45 9.91
CA THR A 73 8.81 -6.63 11.35
C THR A 73 7.70 -7.38 12.04
N LYS A 74 7.96 -8.62 12.44
CA LYS A 74 7.01 -9.50 13.14
C LYS A 74 7.72 -10.65 13.83
N GLU A 75 7.28 -11.02 15.03
CA GLU A 75 7.82 -12.15 15.78
C GLU A 75 7.32 -13.50 15.24
N LYS A 76 6.19 -13.52 14.57
CA LYS A 76 5.59 -14.69 13.91
C LYS A 76 4.60 -14.27 12.85
N LEU A 77 4.22 -15.20 11.99
CA LEU A 77 3.22 -14.97 10.95
C LEU A 77 1.91 -14.45 11.55
N GLY A 78 1.45 -13.30 11.05
CA GLY A 78 0.18 -12.67 11.46
C GLY A 78 0.25 -11.82 12.74
N GLU A 79 1.38 -11.78 13.46
CA GLU A 79 1.51 -10.96 14.66
C GLU A 79 1.37 -9.46 14.34
N ASN A 80 1.84 -9.03 13.18
CA ASN A 80 1.80 -7.63 12.75
C ASN A 80 0.49 -7.21 12.06
N ASN A 81 -0.53 -8.06 12.01
CA ASN A 81 -1.77 -7.79 11.28
C ASN A 81 -2.46 -6.50 11.71
N THR A 82 -2.56 -6.23 13.00
CA THR A 82 -3.16 -4.99 13.52
C THR A 82 -2.33 -3.75 13.18
N ARG A 83 -1.01 -3.89 13.02
CA ARG A 83 -0.11 -2.78 12.68
C ARG A 83 -0.15 -2.44 11.19
N ILE A 84 -0.33 -3.44 10.32
CA ILE A 84 -0.38 -3.21 8.86
C ILE A 84 -1.77 -2.83 8.37
N GLN A 85 -2.83 -3.21 9.08
CA GLN A 85 -4.22 -2.95 8.68
C GLN A 85 -4.50 -1.47 8.34
N PRO A 86 -4.04 -0.47 9.13
CA PRO A 86 -4.29 0.94 8.84
C PRO A 86 -3.65 1.45 7.54
N TYR A 87 -2.63 0.75 7.04
CA TYR A 87 -1.91 1.11 5.81
C TYR A 87 -2.49 0.46 4.55
N MET A 88 -3.42 -0.49 4.69
CA MET A 88 -3.92 -1.30 3.57
C MET A 88 -5.40 -1.01 3.28
N THR A 89 -5.79 -1.20 2.02
CA THR A 89 -7.21 -1.28 1.70
C THR A 89 -7.79 -2.57 2.29
N GLU A 90 -9.09 -2.61 2.53
CA GLU A 90 -9.78 -3.80 3.05
C GLU A 90 -9.53 -5.03 2.17
N SER A 91 -9.57 -4.85 0.84
CA SER A 91 -9.30 -5.93 -0.11
C SER A 91 -7.86 -6.46 0.01
N ALA A 92 -6.87 -5.56 0.05
CA ALA A 92 -5.46 -5.96 0.18
C ALA A 92 -5.18 -6.64 1.52
N TYR A 93 -5.77 -6.13 2.60
CA TYR A 93 -5.66 -6.74 3.92
C TYR A 93 -6.29 -8.14 3.97
N SER A 94 -7.46 -8.32 3.35
CA SER A 94 -8.11 -9.63 3.25
C SER A 94 -7.28 -10.63 2.43
N GLN A 95 -6.63 -10.17 1.35
CA GLN A 95 -5.71 -11.01 0.56
C GLN A 95 -4.48 -11.42 1.38
N GLU A 96 -3.91 -10.50 2.19
CA GLU A 96 -2.80 -10.82 3.09
C GLU A 96 -3.19 -11.89 4.10
N LEU A 97 -4.35 -11.76 4.76
CA LEU A 97 -4.85 -12.77 5.68
C LEU A 97 -5.07 -14.13 5.01
N THR A 98 -5.57 -14.13 3.76
CA THR A 98 -5.76 -15.36 2.98
C THR A 98 -4.40 -16.00 2.67
N SER A 99 -3.42 -15.21 2.23
CA SER A 99 -2.05 -15.68 1.97
C SER A 99 -1.39 -16.27 3.23
N GLN A 100 -1.58 -15.66 4.39
CA GLN A 100 -1.07 -16.17 5.66
C GLN A 100 -1.67 -17.53 6.02
N ASN A 101 -2.91 -17.80 5.62
CA ASN A 101 -3.60 -19.07 5.86
C ASN A 101 -3.30 -20.14 4.79
N ASP A 102 -2.53 -19.81 3.75
CA ASP A 102 -2.06 -20.80 2.79
C ASP A 102 -1.30 -21.92 3.48
N ALA A 103 -1.54 -23.17 3.05
CA ALA A 103 -0.95 -24.35 3.67
C ALA A 103 0.58 -24.29 3.69
N MET A 104 1.21 -23.74 2.65
CA MET A 104 2.66 -23.61 2.56
C MET A 104 3.18 -22.63 3.62
N ASN A 105 2.52 -21.47 3.80
CA ASN A 105 2.91 -20.49 4.80
C ASN A 105 2.67 -21.01 6.22
N GLN A 106 1.66 -21.83 6.42
CA GLN A 106 1.39 -22.46 7.72
C GLN A 106 2.44 -23.51 8.11
N VAL A 107 3.05 -24.19 7.14
CA VAL A 107 4.18 -25.11 7.41
C VAL A 107 5.40 -24.33 7.88
N TYR A 108 5.72 -23.23 7.22
CA TYR A 108 6.92 -22.45 7.54
C TYR A 108 6.82 -21.64 8.83
N LYS A 109 5.61 -21.26 9.27
CA LYS A 109 5.44 -20.44 10.50
C LYS A 109 6.09 -21.04 11.73
N ASP A 110 6.19 -22.37 11.77
CA ASP A 110 6.73 -23.10 12.90
C ASP A 110 8.27 -23.19 12.89
N TYR A 111 8.92 -22.83 11.78
CA TYR A 111 10.37 -22.81 11.63
C TYR A 111 10.97 -21.41 11.60
N ILE A 112 10.13 -20.40 11.51
CA ILE A 112 10.52 -18.99 11.49
C ILE A 112 10.05 -18.35 12.79
N LEU A 113 10.99 -17.83 13.58
CA LEU A 113 10.70 -17.25 14.89
C LEU A 113 10.54 -15.75 14.83
N ASP A 114 11.20 -15.07 13.89
CA ASP A 114 11.32 -13.63 13.89
C ASP A 114 11.64 -13.10 12.49
N TYR A 115 11.04 -11.96 12.16
CA TYR A 115 11.36 -11.13 11.01
C TYR A 115 11.70 -9.74 11.50
N HIS A 116 12.79 -9.19 11.04
CA HIS A 116 13.20 -7.84 11.39
C HIS A 116 13.60 -7.04 10.15
N PHE A 117 12.86 -5.98 9.85
CA PHE A 117 13.18 -5.06 8.77
C PHE A 117 14.54 -4.38 9.02
N GLU A 118 15.43 -4.36 8.03
CA GLU A 118 16.70 -3.68 8.11
C GLU A 118 16.71 -2.40 7.27
N LYS A 119 16.47 -2.54 5.97
CA LYS A 119 16.52 -1.42 5.02
C LYS A 119 15.69 -1.70 3.78
N ALA A 120 15.40 -0.64 3.04
CA ALA A 120 14.82 -0.75 1.71
C ALA A 120 15.37 0.34 0.79
N ASP A 121 15.68 -0.04 -0.45
CA ASP A 121 15.92 0.88 -1.55
C ASP A 121 14.60 1.06 -2.31
N ILE A 122 14.06 2.28 -2.29
CA ILE A 122 12.67 2.54 -2.69
C ILE A 122 12.64 3.48 -3.89
N PHE A 123 11.93 3.08 -4.94
CA PHE A 123 11.67 3.83 -6.15
C PHE A 123 10.17 4.10 -6.25
N VAL A 124 9.78 5.38 -6.26
CA VAL A 124 8.38 5.83 -6.24
C VAL A 124 7.99 6.43 -7.58
N ASN A 125 6.87 5.98 -8.12
CA ASN A 125 6.18 6.63 -9.22
C ASN A 125 4.91 7.31 -8.69
N GLN A 126 4.97 8.63 -8.48
CA GLN A 126 3.87 9.42 -7.95
C GLN A 126 2.70 9.52 -8.94
N THR A 127 2.95 9.43 -10.24
CA THR A 127 1.91 9.54 -11.26
C THR A 127 0.99 8.32 -11.25
N THR A 128 1.54 7.13 -11.03
CA THR A 128 0.78 5.88 -11.00
C THR A 128 0.47 5.41 -9.59
N ASN A 129 0.94 6.12 -8.56
CA ASN A 129 0.89 5.71 -7.16
C ASN A 129 1.44 4.29 -6.94
N GLN A 130 2.60 4.03 -7.52
CA GLN A 130 3.30 2.74 -7.42
C GLN A 130 4.67 2.93 -6.82
N ALA A 131 5.14 1.91 -6.11
CA ALA A 131 6.51 1.85 -5.64
C ALA A 131 7.10 0.46 -5.88
N ILE A 132 8.38 0.44 -6.25
CA ILE A 132 9.19 -0.77 -6.27
C ILE A 132 10.23 -0.62 -5.17
N ALA A 133 10.37 -1.63 -4.32
CA ALA A 133 11.33 -1.61 -3.25
C ALA A 133 12.14 -2.91 -3.22
N MET A 134 13.47 -2.77 -3.06
CA MET A 134 14.36 -3.87 -2.67
C MET A 134 14.47 -3.82 -1.15
N VAL A 135 13.85 -4.78 -0.48
CA VAL A 135 13.74 -4.85 0.98
C VAL A 135 14.71 -5.89 1.50
N SER A 136 15.58 -5.49 2.45
CA SER A 136 16.42 -6.41 3.21
C SER A 136 15.87 -6.55 4.62
N TYR A 137 15.73 -7.76 5.08
CA TYR A 137 15.22 -8.09 6.41
C TYR A 137 15.91 -9.34 6.95
N ASN A 138 16.05 -9.41 8.28
CA ASN A 138 16.59 -10.58 8.95
C ASN A 138 15.49 -11.56 9.30
N VAL A 139 15.78 -12.83 9.13
CA VAL A 139 14.91 -13.94 9.52
C VAL A 139 15.65 -14.83 10.48
N THR A 140 15.02 -15.17 11.59
CA THR A 140 15.55 -16.14 12.56
C THR A 140 14.86 -17.48 12.36
N TYR A 141 15.64 -18.48 12.00
CA TYR A 141 15.18 -19.86 11.79
C TYR A 141 15.57 -20.78 12.93
N VAL A 142 14.76 -21.79 13.15
CA VAL A 142 15.03 -22.95 13.98
C VAL A 142 14.81 -24.23 13.17
N SER A 143 15.55 -25.29 13.48
CA SER A 143 15.40 -26.58 12.80
C SER A 143 14.29 -27.45 13.41
N ASP A 144 13.98 -27.25 14.69
CA ASP A 144 12.97 -28.01 15.42
C ASP A 144 12.41 -27.17 16.59
N LEU A 145 11.16 -26.74 16.47
CA LEU A 145 10.48 -25.95 17.52
C LEU A 145 10.33 -26.68 18.85
N LYS A 146 10.36 -28.02 18.85
CA LYS A 146 10.19 -28.82 20.05
C LYS A 146 11.47 -28.87 20.90
N ASN A 147 12.60 -28.45 20.34
CA ASN A 147 13.88 -28.42 21.04
C ASN A 147 14.25 -27.00 21.48
N ALA A 148 13.93 -26.65 22.71
CA ALA A 148 14.22 -25.32 23.28
C ALA A 148 15.72 -24.95 23.33
N ASN A 149 16.62 -25.94 23.25
CA ASN A 149 18.06 -25.74 23.35
C ASN A 149 18.78 -25.73 22.00
N GLN A 150 18.04 -25.76 20.88
CA GLN A 150 18.66 -25.70 19.56
C GLN A 150 19.24 -24.32 19.25
N SER A 151 20.25 -24.32 18.40
CA SER A 151 20.81 -23.06 17.88
C SER A 151 19.82 -22.38 16.93
N LYS A 152 19.72 -21.07 17.08
CA LYS A 152 18.99 -20.21 16.13
C LYS A 152 19.94 -19.78 15.03
N THR A 153 19.45 -19.75 13.81
CA THR A 153 20.18 -19.26 12.63
C THR A 153 19.55 -17.97 12.17
N ASN A 154 20.33 -16.90 12.10
CA ASN A 154 19.91 -15.63 11.53
C ASN A 154 20.40 -15.55 10.09
N GLN A 155 19.50 -15.17 9.18
CA GLN A 155 19.80 -14.98 7.78
C GLN A 155 19.21 -13.66 7.31
N THR A 156 20.00 -12.88 6.58
CA THR A 156 19.47 -11.70 5.87
C THR A 156 18.91 -12.15 4.53
N GLU A 157 17.65 -11.81 4.29
CA GLU A 157 16.98 -12.01 3.02
C GLU A 157 16.75 -10.70 2.31
N THR A 158 16.73 -10.75 0.98
CA THR A 158 16.38 -9.59 0.14
C THR A 158 15.25 -9.98 -0.80
N ARG A 159 14.22 -9.13 -0.87
CA ARG A 159 13.05 -9.31 -1.74
C ARG A 159 12.77 -8.04 -2.51
N THR A 160 12.42 -8.19 -3.78
CA THR A 160 11.88 -7.09 -4.57
C THR A 160 10.37 -7.11 -4.47
N VAL A 161 9.81 -5.99 -4.06
CA VAL A 161 8.36 -5.84 -3.82
C VAL A 161 7.83 -4.73 -4.71
N ASN A 162 6.73 -4.99 -5.40
CA ASN A 162 5.94 -3.98 -6.08
C ASN A 162 4.69 -3.67 -5.25
N LEU A 163 4.51 -2.39 -4.96
CA LEU A 163 3.40 -1.87 -4.16
C LEU A 163 2.54 -0.95 -5.02
N ASN A 164 1.25 -1.24 -5.07
CA ASN A 164 0.26 -0.35 -5.67
C ASN A 164 -0.54 0.33 -4.58
N TYR A 165 -0.70 1.65 -4.69
CA TYR A 165 -1.46 2.45 -3.73
C TYR A 165 -2.75 2.97 -4.34
N SER A 166 -3.83 2.95 -3.55
CA SER A 166 -5.08 3.64 -3.85
C SER A 166 -5.12 4.97 -3.11
N LYS A 167 -5.42 6.03 -3.87
CA LYS A 167 -5.61 7.37 -3.31
C LYS A 167 -7.03 7.50 -2.78
N LEU A 168 -7.16 7.80 -1.50
CA LEU A 168 -8.40 8.14 -0.82
C LEU A 168 -8.32 9.58 -0.30
N PRO A 169 -9.43 10.23 0.03
CA PRO A 169 -9.40 11.56 0.64
C PRO A 169 -8.51 11.57 1.89
N GLY A 170 -7.46 12.41 1.86
CA GLY A 170 -6.51 12.58 2.97
C GLY A 170 -5.55 11.42 3.24
N LYS A 171 -5.50 10.35 2.43
CA LYS A 171 -4.58 9.24 2.64
C LYS A 171 -4.31 8.38 1.40
N LEU A 172 -3.19 7.70 1.43
CA LEU A 172 -2.81 6.64 0.50
C LEU A 172 -2.82 5.30 1.23
N LEU A 173 -3.47 4.30 0.65
CA LEU A 173 -3.49 2.94 1.19
C LEU A 173 -2.91 1.97 0.19
N VAL A 174 -2.13 1.02 0.68
CA VAL A 174 -1.63 -0.11 -0.10
C VAL A 174 -2.82 -0.94 -0.57
N ASN A 175 -2.97 -1.04 -1.88
CA ASN A 175 -4.02 -1.81 -2.53
C ASN A 175 -3.55 -3.19 -2.97
N GLN A 176 -2.24 -3.33 -3.19
CA GLN A 176 -1.64 -4.60 -3.58
C GLN A 176 -0.17 -4.65 -3.15
N VAL A 177 0.22 -5.79 -2.61
CA VAL A 177 1.62 -6.17 -2.34
C VAL A 177 1.95 -7.35 -3.26
N GLN A 178 2.93 -7.17 -4.14
CA GLN A 178 3.38 -8.23 -5.03
C GLN A 178 4.88 -8.45 -4.84
N VAL A 179 5.24 -9.60 -4.34
CA VAL A 179 6.65 -10.01 -4.25
C VAL A 179 7.07 -10.55 -5.61
N TRP A 180 8.08 -9.92 -6.20
CA TRP A 180 8.69 -10.45 -7.41
C TRP A 180 9.61 -11.61 -7.02
N LYS A 181 9.34 -12.75 -7.59
CA LYS A 181 10.29 -13.85 -7.56
C LYS A 181 11.46 -13.45 -8.46
N SER A 182 12.68 -13.54 -7.97
CA SER A 182 13.84 -13.38 -8.83
C SER A 182 13.72 -14.42 -9.95
N GLY A 183 13.91 -14.00 -11.20
CA GLY A 183 13.79 -14.92 -12.34
C GLY A 183 14.75 -16.11 -12.33
N LEU A 184 15.69 -16.14 -11.38
CA LEU A 184 16.56 -17.28 -11.09
C LEU A 184 15.81 -18.42 -10.38
N ASP A 185 14.81 -18.11 -9.55
CA ASP A 185 14.00 -19.13 -8.86
C ASP A 185 13.11 -19.93 -9.82
N ASP A 186 12.79 -19.36 -11.01
CA ASP A 186 12.03 -20.03 -12.05
C ASP A 186 12.94 -20.79 -13.05
N LEU A 187 14.23 -20.44 -13.14
CA LEU A 187 15.20 -21.16 -13.97
C LEU A 187 15.51 -22.56 -13.42
N ASP A 188 15.54 -22.71 -12.09
CA ASP A 188 15.75 -24.02 -11.46
C ASP A 188 14.53 -24.95 -11.58
N LYS A 189 13.34 -24.41 -11.94
CA LYS A 189 12.12 -25.19 -12.20
C LYS A 189 11.85 -25.41 -13.68
N ALA A 190 12.55 -24.73 -14.56
CA ALA A 190 12.57 -25.08 -15.97
C ALA A 190 13.36 -26.36 -16.12
N THR A 191 12.70 -27.51 -15.96
CA THR A 191 13.22 -28.77 -16.49
C THR A 191 13.66 -28.48 -17.92
N PRO A 192 14.93 -28.76 -18.29
CA PRO A 192 15.33 -28.63 -19.67
C PRO A 192 14.40 -29.54 -20.45
N LYS A 193 13.54 -28.94 -21.30
CA LYS A 193 12.88 -29.71 -22.36
C LYS A 193 14.02 -30.34 -23.14
N THR A 194 14.20 -31.62 -22.92
CA THR A 194 15.03 -32.44 -23.77
C THR A 194 14.55 -32.13 -25.17
N LEU A 195 15.38 -31.42 -25.93
CA LEU A 195 15.24 -31.34 -27.35
C LEU A 195 15.41 -32.78 -27.82
N GLU A 196 14.31 -33.48 -28.04
CA GLU A 196 14.33 -34.69 -28.82
C GLU A 196 14.83 -34.27 -30.20
N GLU A 197 16.09 -34.52 -30.38
CA GLU A 197 16.81 -34.40 -31.64
C GLU A 197 16.12 -35.33 -32.63
N SER A 198 15.17 -34.75 -33.38
CA SER A 198 14.62 -35.41 -34.57
C SER A 198 15.72 -35.47 -35.61
N SER A 199 16.65 -36.40 -35.44
CA SER A 199 17.59 -36.79 -36.48
C SER A 199 16.92 -37.81 -37.41
N SER A 200 16.00 -37.32 -38.24
CA SER A 200 15.65 -38.02 -39.44
C SER A 200 16.69 -37.70 -40.53
N VAL A 201 17.76 -38.49 -40.53
CA VAL A 201 18.69 -38.53 -41.65
C VAL A 201 17.96 -39.22 -42.81
N PRO A 202 17.77 -38.58 -43.98
CA PRO A 202 17.21 -39.23 -45.13
C PRO A 202 18.25 -40.20 -45.70
N SER A 203 17.91 -41.49 -45.73
CA SER A 203 18.70 -42.54 -46.36
C SER A 203 18.87 -42.27 -47.87
N LEU A 204 20.11 -42.12 -48.32
CA LEU A 204 20.47 -42.03 -49.68
C LEU A 204 20.21 -43.43 -50.38
N PRO A 205 19.66 -43.50 -51.62
CA PRO A 205 19.44 -44.72 -52.28
C PRO A 205 20.78 -45.33 -52.82
N ASN A 206 21.01 -46.55 -52.43
CA ASN A 206 22.12 -47.37 -52.94
C ASN A 206 21.98 -47.57 -54.49
N THR A 207 22.86 -46.95 -55.23
CA THR A 207 23.00 -47.23 -56.68
C THR A 207 23.96 -48.43 -56.88
N THR A 208 23.39 -49.60 -57.10
CA THR A 208 24.16 -50.78 -57.56
C THR A 208 24.43 -50.65 -59.05
N THR A 209 25.66 -50.40 -59.41
CA THR A 209 26.10 -50.49 -60.79
C THR A 209 26.73 -51.87 -61.00
N LYS A 210 26.25 -52.53 -62.07
CA LYS A 210 26.70 -53.82 -62.59
C LYS A 210 27.91 -53.61 -63.46
#